data_672cac5d9a7b4098015abf6eb45a617b
#
_entry.id   672cac5d9a7b4098015abf6eb45a617b
#
_cell.length_a   1.000
_cell.length_b   1.000
_cell.length_c   1.000
_cell.angle_alpha   90.00
_cell.angle_beta   90.00
_cell.angle_gamma   90.00
#
_symmetry.space_group_name_H-M   'P 1'
#
loop_
_entity.id
_entity.type
_entity.pdbx_description
1 polymer ?
#
loop_
_entity_poly.entity_id
_entity_poly.type
_entity_poly.pdbx_seq_one_letter_code
_entity_poly.pdbx_strand_id
1 'polypeptide(L)'
;MSSTPPAGELLSAPEGLLSIEALRVRFPGTNAPALEDVSLAVGRGECLGVVGESGAGKSLTFLAAFGLLPAGAEVSGRARLGTTELLGLTERALDRIRGRRVGLVFQDPMSSLTPHLTVGAQVAEVLRRHLGLGARAARTRAGELLERVRLGDAGRRMRQYPHELSGGMRQRVMIAIALACEPQLLIADEPTTALDVTLQAQLLALLAQIKREQHMALVLITHDFGAVAGLADRVAVMRAGRVIESGTAAQVFGAPRETYTRELLRAAGEPPGVPAAPSAPAGAAVLEVSDLEVRFAHGTGLLRRRLFTALESVSLELAGGQALGIVGESGCGKSTLTRAALRLVRARGGRVVWLGRDVSALAPRHLRHLRRDLQLIFQDPLASLDPHLTVEQLVGEPLEIHLSALPPAERLARTRSMLERVGLEPALYGRRPHELSGGQCQRVGIARAMILAPRLLVCDEPLSALDVRAQRQIRLLLEELRGEQGTSLLFVSHDLALVRRLCERALVLYRGRMVELGPSAALFERPLHPYTRELIEAIALADPALQPARLAKVALGEPPAPLASPGGCAFRARCPHATAVCAEQRPPWVSAGPGRWVACHHFGQWADGML
;
A
#
# COMPACT_ATOMS: atom_id res chain seq x y z
N MET A 1 10.69 23.55 -32.49
CA MET A 1 12.14 23.26 -32.45
C MET A 1 12.47 23.00 -30.98
N SER A 2 12.45 21.75 -30.56
CA SER A 2 12.73 21.32 -29.17
C SER A 2 14.22 20.95 -29.12
N SER A 3 15.03 21.79 -28.50
CA SER A 3 16.44 21.53 -28.25
C SER A 3 16.57 20.54 -27.08
N THR A 4 16.88 19.30 -27.38
CA THR A 4 17.36 18.30 -26.44
C THR A 4 18.66 18.83 -25.81
N PRO A 5 18.81 18.91 -24.48
CA PRO A 5 20.08 19.30 -23.87
C PRO A 5 21.14 18.22 -24.14
N PRO A 6 22.43 18.59 -24.27
CA PRO A 6 23.49 17.64 -24.58
C PRO A 6 23.65 16.62 -23.44
N ALA A 7 23.80 15.35 -23.80
CA ALA A 7 23.94 14.18 -22.94
C ALA A 7 25.13 14.22 -21.94
N GLY A 8 25.94 15.28 -21.94
CA GLY A 8 27.15 15.39 -21.12
C GLY A 8 26.99 15.92 -19.70
N GLU A 9 25.87 16.58 -19.35
CA GLU A 9 25.69 17.17 -18.00
C GLU A 9 25.01 16.25 -16.99
N LEU A 10 24.53 15.09 -17.40
CA LEU A 10 23.76 14.16 -16.55
C LEU A 10 24.62 13.21 -15.68
N LEU A 11 25.96 13.23 -15.82
CA LEU A 11 26.77 12.07 -15.38
C LEU A 11 27.97 12.39 -14.47
N SER A 12 28.05 13.47 -13.75
CA SER A 12 29.10 13.62 -12.73
C SER A 12 28.64 13.17 -11.35
N ALA A 13 28.61 11.85 -11.11
CA ALA A 13 28.59 11.34 -9.74
C ALA A 13 30.04 11.27 -9.22
N PRO A 14 30.34 11.75 -7.98
CA PRO A 14 31.65 11.53 -7.38
C PRO A 14 31.88 10.03 -7.21
N GLU A 15 33.02 9.50 -7.67
CA GLU A 15 33.44 8.10 -7.60
C GLU A 15 32.29 7.08 -7.74
N GLY A 16 31.82 6.85 -8.99
CA GLY A 16 30.65 6.01 -9.30
C GLY A 16 30.82 4.56 -8.80
N LEU A 17 29.94 4.10 -7.91
CA LEU A 17 29.85 2.70 -7.53
C LEU A 17 29.13 1.90 -8.62
N LEU A 18 27.97 2.37 -9.09
CA LEU A 18 27.23 1.81 -10.23
C LEU A 18 27.13 2.88 -11.32
N SER A 19 27.49 2.52 -12.56
CA SER A 19 27.29 3.33 -13.76
C SER A 19 26.52 2.51 -14.78
N ILE A 20 25.44 3.07 -15.31
CA ILE A 20 24.65 2.55 -16.42
C ILE A 20 24.69 3.63 -17.52
N GLU A 21 25.09 3.27 -18.73
CA GLU A 21 25.29 4.20 -19.84
C GLU A 21 24.57 3.68 -21.08
N ALA A 22 23.69 4.49 -21.63
CA ALA A 22 22.96 4.24 -22.88
C ALA A 22 22.29 2.85 -22.93
N LEU A 23 21.76 2.40 -21.78
CA LEU A 23 21.13 1.07 -21.66
C LEU A 23 19.87 1.00 -22.51
N ARG A 24 19.78 -0.02 -23.36
CA ARG A 24 18.62 -0.33 -24.18
C ARG A 24 18.18 -1.75 -23.95
N VAL A 25 16.88 -1.98 -23.91
CA VAL A 25 16.27 -3.31 -23.76
C VAL A 25 15.15 -3.46 -24.77
N ARG A 26 15.16 -4.56 -25.50
CA ARG A 26 14.09 -4.94 -26.43
C ARG A 26 13.66 -6.38 -26.13
N PHE A 27 12.37 -6.62 -26.13
CA PHE A 27 11.82 -7.97 -26.04
C PHE A 27 11.46 -8.53 -27.42
N PRO A 28 11.55 -9.85 -27.63
CA PRO A 28 11.12 -10.47 -28.88
C PRO A 28 9.65 -10.17 -29.18
N GLY A 29 9.36 -9.85 -30.44
CA GLY A 29 7.99 -9.58 -30.88
C GLY A 29 7.43 -8.19 -30.53
N THR A 30 8.23 -7.30 -29.92
CA THR A 30 7.82 -5.92 -29.67
C THR A 30 8.42 -4.97 -30.69
N ASN A 31 7.60 -4.03 -31.22
CA ASN A 31 8.06 -3.03 -32.18
C ASN A 31 8.87 -1.90 -31.52
N ALA A 32 8.64 -1.62 -30.25
CA ALA A 32 9.30 -0.56 -29.50
C ALA A 32 10.22 -1.14 -28.41
N PRO A 33 11.38 -0.49 -28.14
CA PRO A 33 12.23 -0.88 -27.01
C PRO A 33 11.51 -0.60 -25.69
N ALA A 34 11.71 -1.48 -24.71
CA ALA A 34 11.20 -1.31 -23.34
C ALA A 34 12.05 -0.31 -22.54
N LEU A 35 13.36 -0.22 -22.86
CA LEU A 35 14.26 0.83 -22.38
C LEU A 35 14.99 1.44 -23.57
N GLU A 36 15.14 2.77 -23.56
CA GLU A 36 15.79 3.49 -24.64
C GLU A 36 16.71 4.57 -24.05
N ASP A 37 18.03 4.34 -24.23
CA ASP A 37 19.10 5.27 -23.87
C ASP A 37 19.10 5.68 -22.39
N VAL A 38 18.89 4.69 -21.49
CA VAL A 38 18.86 4.94 -20.04
C VAL A 38 20.28 5.08 -19.51
N SER A 39 20.57 6.23 -18.90
CA SER A 39 21.85 6.51 -18.26
C SER A 39 21.64 6.96 -16.81
N LEU A 40 22.26 6.25 -15.87
CA LEU A 40 22.15 6.47 -14.42
C LEU A 40 23.49 6.18 -13.74
N ALA A 41 23.80 6.93 -12.68
CA ALA A 41 24.97 6.67 -11.85
C ALA A 41 24.61 6.76 -10.36
N VAL A 42 25.24 5.91 -9.55
CA VAL A 42 25.11 5.88 -8.09
C VAL A 42 26.48 5.91 -7.46
N GLY A 43 26.72 6.89 -6.59
CA GLY A 43 27.95 7.03 -5.80
C GLY A 43 28.00 6.07 -4.60
N ARG A 44 29.19 5.97 -3.96
CA ARG A 44 29.32 5.23 -2.71
C ARG A 44 28.57 5.92 -1.59
N GLY A 45 27.80 5.15 -0.81
CA GLY A 45 26.98 5.68 0.29
C GLY A 45 25.84 6.61 -0.14
N GLU A 46 25.67 6.84 -1.45
CA GLU A 46 24.59 7.65 -2.02
C GLU A 46 23.25 6.89 -2.04
N CYS A 47 22.14 7.59 -1.89
CA CYS A 47 20.80 7.08 -2.19
C CYS A 47 20.27 7.71 -3.46
N LEU A 48 20.07 6.91 -4.50
CA LEU A 48 19.38 7.31 -5.73
C LEU A 48 17.91 6.89 -5.66
N GLY A 49 16.99 7.85 -5.64
CA GLY A 49 15.57 7.62 -5.84
C GLY A 49 15.24 7.51 -7.32
N VAL A 50 14.56 6.43 -7.73
CA VAL A 50 14.08 6.24 -9.11
C VAL A 50 12.56 6.23 -9.09
N VAL A 51 11.95 7.27 -9.68
CA VAL A 51 10.50 7.49 -9.64
C VAL A 51 9.89 7.52 -11.05
N GLY A 52 8.58 7.26 -11.13
CA GLY A 52 7.81 7.26 -12.38
C GLY A 52 6.58 6.36 -12.26
N GLU A 53 5.71 6.39 -13.26
CA GLU A 53 4.51 5.54 -13.35
C GLU A 53 4.85 4.04 -13.42
N SER A 54 3.86 3.18 -13.16
CA SER A 54 3.98 1.75 -13.42
C SER A 54 4.28 1.50 -14.91
N GLY A 55 5.21 0.60 -15.20
CA GLY A 55 5.64 0.35 -16.57
C GLY A 55 6.65 1.37 -17.15
N ALA A 56 7.09 2.38 -16.39
CA ALA A 56 8.09 3.36 -16.86
C ALA A 56 9.49 2.79 -17.11
N GLY A 57 9.74 1.52 -16.77
CA GLY A 57 11.03 0.85 -16.96
C GLY A 57 11.96 0.88 -15.74
N LYS A 58 11.51 1.37 -14.58
CA LYS A 58 12.32 1.52 -13.37
C LYS A 58 13.02 0.23 -12.95
N SER A 59 12.27 -0.78 -12.61
CA SER A 59 12.77 -2.11 -12.19
C SER A 59 13.56 -2.77 -13.31
N LEU A 60 13.06 -2.65 -14.55
CA LEU A 60 13.66 -3.24 -15.75
C LEU A 60 15.10 -2.78 -15.96
N THR A 61 15.40 -1.51 -15.68
CA THR A 61 16.75 -0.93 -15.78
C THR A 61 17.78 -1.71 -14.95
N PHE A 62 17.44 -2.02 -13.71
CA PHE A 62 18.35 -2.72 -12.81
C PHE A 62 18.35 -4.23 -13.06
N LEU A 63 17.19 -4.82 -13.39
CA LEU A 63 17.14 -6.23 -13.80
C LEU A 63 18.00 -6.48 -15.03
N ALA A 64 17.98 -5.57 -16.01
CA ALA A 64 18.84 -5.64 -17.20
C ALA A 64 20.33 -5.54 -16.85
N ALA A 65 20.69 -4.53 -16.03
CA ALA A 65 22.09 -4.30 -15.63
C ALA A 65 22.69 -5.51 -14.90
N PHE A 66 21.88 -6.26 -14.13
CA PHE A 66 22.32 -7.43 -13.36
C PHE A 66 21.97 -8.77 -14.02
N GLY A 67 21.58 -8.80 -15.31
CA GLY A 67 21.31 -10.03 -16.07
C GLY A 67 20.16 -10.87 -15.51
N LEU A 68 19.09 -10.25 -15.03
CA LEU A 68 17.91 -10.92 -14.46
C LEU A 68 16.69 -10.87 -15.39
N LEU A 69 16.91 -10.54 -16.68
CA LEU A 69 15.82 -10.55 -17.65
C LEU A 69 15.51 -11.97 -18.16
N PRO A 70 14.27 -12.21 -18.62
CA PRO A 70 13.91 -13.46 -19.28
C PRO A 70 14.81 -13.73 -20.52
N ALA A 71 14.99 -15.00 -20.84
CA ALA A 71 15.72 -15.43 -22.04
C ALA A 71 15.10 -14.81 -23.31
N GLY A 72 15.96 -14.33 -24.20
CA GLY A 72 15.57 -13.70 -25.46
C GLY A 72 15.46 -12.18 -25.39
N ALA A 73 15.60 -11.54 -24.23
CA ALA A 73 15.71 -10.09 -24.16
C ALA A 73 17.07 -9.62 -24.74
N GLU A 74 17.02 -8.66 -25.67
CA GLU A 74 18.19 -8.03 -26.21
C GLU A 74 18.59 -6.83 -25.35
N VAL A 75 19.82 -6.86 -24.80
CA VAL A 75 20.35 -5.79 -23.95
C VAL A 75 21.59 -5.22 -24.58
N SER A 76 21.66 -3.89 -24.72
CA SER A 76 22.83 -3.17 -25.21
C SER A 76 23.11 -1.92 -24.39
N GLY A 77 24.30 -1.35 -24.52
CA GLY A 77 24.78 -0.25 -23.68
C GLY A 77 25.95 -0.71 -22.80
N ARG A 78 26.12 -0.07 -21.65
CA ARG A 78 27.15 -0.41 -20.64
C ARG A 78 26.57 -0.39 -19.25
N ALA A 79 27.02 -1.30 -18.39
CA ALA A 79 26.71 -1.29 -16.98
C ALA A 79 27.92 -1.74 -16.17
N ARG A 80 28.39 -0.93 -15.22
CA ARG A 80 29.59 -1.21 -14.42
C ARG A 80 29.30 -1.12 -12.93
N LEU A 81 29.88 -2.05 -12.17
CA LEU A 81 29.93 -1.99 -10.71
C LEU A 81 31.39 -1.80 -10.26
N GLY A 82 31.75 -0.56 -9.92
CA GLY A 82 33.14 -0.14 -9.77
C GLY A 82 33.85 -0.29 -11.11
N THR A 83 34.92 -1.09 -11.15
CA THR A 83 35.69 -1.39 -12.38
C THR A 83 35.15 -2.59 -13.16
N THR A 84 34.15 -3.31 -12.64
CA THR A 84 33.63 -4.55 -13.25
C THR A 84 32.52 -4.23 -14.25
N GLU A 85 32.71 -4.54 -15.55
CA GLU A 85 31.64 -4.51 -16.55
C GLU A 85 30.66 -5.66 -16.26
N LEU A 86 29.35 -5.35 -16.21
CA LEU A 86 28.29 -6.31 -15.88
C LEU A 86 27.69 -6.98 -17.12
N LEU A 87 27.50 -6.20 -18.19
CA LEU A 87 26.91 -6.74 -19.43
C LEU A 87 27.91 -7.69 -20.12
N GLY A 88 27.40 -8.84 -20.52
CA GLY A 88 28.22 -9.89 -21.14
C GLY A 88 28.97 -10.80 -20.19
N LEU A 89 28.83 -10.60 -18.86
CA LEU A 89 29.34 -11.57 -17.88
C LEU A 89 28.59 -12.92 -17.97
N THR A 90 29.34 -14.00 -17.72
CA THR A 90 28.71 -15.32 -17.56
C THR A 90 27.85 -15.38 -16.30
N GLU A 91 26.85 -16.26 -16.28
CA GLU A 91 25.97 -16.45 -15.12
C GLU A 91 26.75 -16.73 -13.82
N ARG A 92 27.82 -17.56 -13.90
CA ARG A 92 28.70 -17.82 -12.76
C ARG A 92 29.43 -16.57 -12.23
N ALA A 93 29.76 -15.62 -13.11
CA ALA A 93 30.41 -14.37 -12.72
C ALA A 93 29.39 -13.43 -12.07
N LEU A 94 28.17 -13.36 -12.61
CA LEU A 94 27.05 -12.61 -12.03
C LEU A 94 26.64 -13.15 -10.65
N ASP A 95 26.63 -14.46 -10.46
CA ASP A 95 26.35 -15.11 -9.16
C ASP A 95 27.32 -14.67 -8.06
N ARG A 96 28.56 -14.35 -8.39
CA ARG A 96 29.55 -13.84 -7.41
C ARG A 96 29.31 -12.38 -7.03
N ILE A 97 28.52 -11.66 -7.81
CA ILE A 97 28.17 -10.25 -7.59
C ILE A 97 26.82 -10.16 -6.89
N ARG A 98 25.81 -10.87 -7.41
CA ARG A 98 24.47 -10.94 -6.84
C ARG A 98 24.51 -11.59 -5.46
N GLY A 99 23.83 -11.00 -4.50
CA GLY A 99 23.77 -11.47 -3.11
C GLY A 99 25.03 -11.20 -2.27
N ARG A 100 26.22 -10.98 -2.89
CA ARG A 100 27.47 -10.69 -2.18
C ARG A 100 27.86 -9.20 -2.24
N ARG A 101 27.90 -8.60 -3.44
CA ARG A 101 28.24 -7.19 -3.64
C ARG A 101 27.01 -6.32 -3.80
N VAL A 102 25.94 -6.89 -4.31
CA VAL A 102 24.66 -6.22 -4.57
C VAL A 102 23.54 -7.04 -3.94
N GLY A 103 22.81 -6.40 -3.03
CA GLY A 103 21.54 -6.94 -2.48
C GLY A 103 20.37 -6.47 -3.33
N LEU A 104 19.40 -7.35 -3.53
CA LEU A 104 18.17 -7.06 -4.28
C LEU A 104 16.97 -7.34 -3.40
N VAL A 105 16.09 -6.37 -3.25
CA VAL A 105 14.77 -6.51 -2.62
C VAL A 105 13.73 -6.34 -3.70
N PHE A 106 12.98 -7.39 -4.01
CA PHE A 106 11.96 -7.39 -5.07
C PHE A 106 10.62 -6.87 -4.56
N GLN A 107 9.77 -6.46 -5.48
CA GLN A 107 8.47 -5.82 -5.22
C GLN A 107 7.50 -6.71 -4.42
N ASP A 108 7.43 -8.01 -4.72
CA ASP A 108 6.50 -8.94 -4.08
C ASP A 108 7.22 -9.92 -3.13
N PRO A 109 7.01 -9.78 -1.80
CA PRO A 109 7.58 -10.71 -0.83
C PRO A 109 7.05 -12.14 -0.93
N MET A 110 5.84 -12.34 -1.47
CA MET A 110 5.25 -13.67 -1.56
C MET A 110 5.87 -14.52 -2.66
N SER A 111 6.18 -13.91 -3.79
CA SER A 111 6.84 -14.59 -4.90
C SER A 111 8.34 -14.75 -4.68
N SER A 112 8.95 -13.90 -3.85
CA SER A 112 10.40 -13.86 -3.62
C SER A 112 10.86 -14.82 -2.53
N LEU A 113 9.98 -15.19 -1.58
CA LEU A 113 10.29 -16.14 -0.51
C LEU A 113 9.82 -17.55 -0.87
N THR A 114 10.67 -18.54 -0.66
CA THR A 114 10.35 -19.95 -0.90
C THR A 114 9.35 -20.46 0.15
N PRO A 115 8.10 -20.79 -0.23
CA PRO A 115 7.01 -21.02 0.73
C PRO A 115 7.19 -22.26 1.62
N HIS A 116 7.95 -23.25 1.17
CA HIS A 116 8.20 -24.51 1.88
C HIS A 116 9.50 -24.52 2.70
N LEU A 117 10.27 -23.43 2.70
CA LEU A 117 11.45 -23.27 3.53
C LEU A 117 11.15 -22.31 4.69
N THR A 118 11.72 -22.59 5.86
CA THR A 118 11.62 -21.66 7.00
C THR A 118 12.43 -20.40 6.73
N VAL A 119 12.03 -19.31 7.37
CA VAL A 119 12.69 -18.00 7.25
C VAL A 119 14.18 -18.09 7.57
N GLY A 120 14.53 -18.74 8.70
CA GLY A 120 15.93 -18.90 9.09
C GLY A 120 16.74 -19.74 8.11
N ALA A 121 16.11 -20.72 7.43
CA ALA A 121 16.79 -21.52 6.42
C ALA A 121 17.15 -20.67 5.20
N GLN A 122 16.24 -19.82 4.73
CA GLN A 122 16.46 -18.95 3.56
C GLN A 122 17.56 -17.92 3.80
N VAL A 123 17.58 -17.27 4.97
CA VAL A 123 18.66 -16.33 5.33
C VAL A 123 20.00 -17.08 5.47
N ALA A 124 20.03 -18.25 6.12
CA ALA A 124 21.24 -19.04 6.31
C ALA A 124 21.79 -19.59 4.99
N GLU A 125 20.93 -19.87 4.00
CA GLU A 125 21.34 -20.34 2.68
C GLU A 125 22.24 -19.34 1.96
N VAL A 126 21.87 -18.07 1.96
CA VAL A 126 22.67 -16.98 1.36
C VAL A 126 24.04 -16.87 2.02
N LEU A 127 24.10 -16.94 3.35
CA LEU A 127 25.35 -16.91 4.11
C LEU A 127 26.26 -18.10 3.78
N ARG A 128 25.70 -19.28 3.64
CA ARG A 128 26.44 -20.49 3.26
C ARG A 128 26.93 -20.41 1.82
N ARG A 129 26.09 -19.97 0.91
CA ARG A 129 26.40 -19.86 -0.52
C ARG A 129 27.51 -18.85 -0.83
N HIS A 130 27.44 -17.66 -0.24
CA HIS A 130 28.31 -16.55 -0.60
C HIS A 130 29.50 -16.34 0.34
N LEU A 131 29.37 -16.71 1.62
CA LEU A 131 30.42 -16.56 2.63
C LEU A 131 31.07 -17.87 3.04
N GLY A 132 30.55 -19.01 2.57
CA GLY A 132 31.11 -20.33 2.89
C GLY A 132 30.93 -20.74 4.37
N LEU A 133 29.99 -20.12 5.09
CA LEU A 133 29.79 -20.41 6.51
C LEU A 133 29.25 -21.83 6.73
N GLY A 134 29.74 -22.50 7.78
CA GLY A 134 29.17 -23.76 8.22
C GLY A 134 27.73 -23.59 8.74
N ALA A 135 26.94 -24.67 8.74
CA ALA A 135 25.50 -24.62 9.05
C ALA A 135 25.17 -23.96 10.41
N ARG A 136 25.97 -24.22 11.46
CA ARG A 136 25.75 -23.62 12.78
C ARG A 136 26.02 -22.11 12.78
N ALA A 137 27.16 -21.70 12.22
CA ALA A 137 27.55 -20.28 12.13
C ALA A 137 26.55 -19.48 11.27
N ALA A 138 26.13 -20.03 10.11
CA ALA A 138 25.13 -19.43 9.25
C ALA A 138 23.79 -19.24 9.98
N ARG A 139 23.37 -20.22 10.79
CA ARG A 139 22.12 -20.11 11.56
C ARG A 139 22.21 -19.03 12.66
N THR A 140 23.32 -18.94 13.37
CA THR A 140 23.53 -17.89 14.38
C THR A 140 23.50 -16.52 13.72
N ARG A 141 24.25 -16.33 12.63
CA ARG A 141 24.29 -15.07 11.89
C ARG A 141 22.93 -14.70 11.27
N ALA A 142 22.15 -15.67 10.84
CA ALA A 142 20.79 -15.46 10.37
C ALA A 142 19.88 -14.89 11.46
N GLY A 143 20.00 -15.38 12.70
CA GLY A 143 19.29 -14.82 13.86
C GLY A 143 19.65 -13.35 14.12
N GLU A 144 20.96 -13.03 14.13
CA GLU A 144 21.46 -11.66 14.31
C GLU A 144 20.94 -10.71 13.21
N LEU A 145 20.90 -11.16 11.94
CA LEU A 145 20.36 -10.38 10.83
C LEU A 145 18.87 -10.10 10.99
N LEU A 146 18.10 -11.09 11.43
CA LEU A 146 16.67 -10.90 11.69
C LEU A 146 16.42 -9.93 12.85
N GLU A 147 17.25 -9.96 13.89
CA GLU A 147 17.23 -8.97 14.97
C GLU A 147 17.60 -7.57 14.46
N ARG A 148 18.61 -7.48 13.59
CA ARG A 148 19.06 -6.21 12.98
C ARG A 148 17.96 -5.54 12.16
N VAL A 149 17.16 -6.31 11.42
CA VAL A 149 15.99 -5.77 10.71
C VAL A 149 14.76 -5.59 11.62
N ARG A 150 14.96 -5.66 12.95
CA ARG A 150 13.91 -5.46 13.95
C ARG A 150 12.74 -6.43 13.84
N LEU A 151 13.01 -7.68 13.45
CA LEU A 151 12.04 -8.75 13.50
C LEU A 151 11.99 -9.29 14.94
N GLY A 152 10.97 -8.94 15.70
CA GLY A 152 10.82 -9.34 17.10
C GLY A 152 10.77 -10.86 17.27
N ASP A 153 11.36 -11.38 18.37
CA ASP A 153 11.45 -12.83 18.66
C ASP A 153 12.09 -13.63 17.50
N ALA A 154 13.28 -13.17 17.06
CA ALA A 154 13.98 -13.76 15.92
C ALA A 154 14.16 -15.28 16.05
N GLY A 155 14.43 -15.79 17.27
CA GLY A 155 14.57 -17.22 17.55
C GLY A 155 13.32 -18.05 17.21
N ARG A 156 12.14 -17.53 17.47
CA ARG A 156 10.85 -18.12 17.08
C ARG A 156 10.61 -17.95 15.59
N ARG A 157 10.82 -16.72 15.04
CA ARG A 157 10.57 -16.38 13.65
C ARG A 157 11.41 -17.20 12.66
N MET A 158 12.65 -17.51 13.02
CA MET A 158 13.52 -18.38 12.22
C MET A 158 12.91 -19.74 11.88
N ARG A 159 11.99 -20.25 12.71
CA ARG A 159 11.33 -21.55 12.53
C ARG A 159 10.02 -21.47 11.77
N GLN A 160 9.51 -20.25 11.53
CA GLN A 160 8.27 -20.00 10.82
C GLN A 160 8.47 -20.03 9.31
N TYR A 161 7.40 -20.33 8.61
CA TYR A 161 7.33 -20.26 7.15
C TYR A 161 6.82 -18.86 6.72
N PRO A 162 7.09 -18.44 5.47
CA PRO A 162 6.66 -17.13 4.98
C PRO A 162 5.16 -16.85 5.15
N HIS A 163 4.31 -17.85 4.94
CA HIS A 163 2.85 -17.70 5.06
C HIS A 163 2.35 -17.47 6.51
N GLU A 164 3.18 -17.75 7.52
CA GLU A 164 2.87 -17.50 8.93
C GLU A 164 3.24 -16.08 9.38
N LEU A 165 3.86 -15.27 8.49
CA LEU A 165 4.31 -13.91 8.75
C LEU A 165 3.35 -12.88 8.15
N SER A 166 3.26 -11.70 8.78
CA SER A 166 2.59 -10.53 8.18
C SER A 166 3.37 -9.97 6.99
N GLY A 167 2.74 -9.13 6.15
CA GLY A 167 3.39 -8.48 5.00
C GLY A 167 4.68 -7.74 5.38
N GLY A 168 4.62 -6.91 6.42
CA GLY A 168 5.78 -6.15 6.90
C GLY A 168 6.90 -7.03 7.47
N MET A 169 6.55 -8.16 8.11
CA MET A 169 7.54 -9.15 8.57
C MET A 169 8.24 -9.83 7.39
N ARG A 170 7.52 -10.23 6.36
CA ARG A 170 8.08 -10.81 5.13
C ARG A 170 9.03 -9.83 4.45
N GLN A 171 8.65 -8.56 4.39
CA GLN A 171 9.49 -7.51 3.81
C GLN A 171 10.81 -7.35 4.60
N ARG A 172 10.75 -7.36 5.94
CA ARG A 172 11.95 -7.34 6.79
C ARG A 172 12.84 -8.58 6.57
N VAL A 173 12.25 -9.76 6.35
CA VAL A 173 12.99 -10.99 6.02
C VAL A 173 13.71 -10.84 4.67
N MET A 174 13.05 -10.29 3.63
CA MET A 174 13.69 -10.04 2.34
C MET A 174 14.86 -9.07 2.46
N ILE A 175 14.69 -8.01 3.25
CA ILE A 175 15.79 -7.08 3.53
C ILE A 175 16.93 -7.79 4.27
N ALA A 176 16.64 -8.66 5.25
CA ALA A 176 17.67 -9.44 5.95
C ALA A 176 18.43 -10.36 4.98
N ILE A 177 17.73 -11.00 4.03
CA ILE A 177 18.34 -11.81 2.96
C ILE A 177 19.24 -10.94 2.07
N ALA A 178 18.77 -9.80 1.61
CA ALA A 178 19.52 -8.89 0.74
C ALA A 178 20.76 -8.30 1.44
N LEU A 179 20.71 -8.11 2.76
CA LEU A 179 21.81 -7.57 3.59
C LEU A 179 22.74 -8.65 4.16
N ALA A 180 22.46 -9.93 3.92
CA ALA A 180 23.17 -11.05 4.59
C ALA A 180 24.68 -11.02 4.39
N CYS A 181 25.16 -10.59 3.23
CA CYS A 181 26.58 -10.49 2.90
C CYS A 181 27.16 -9.07 3.01
N GLU A 182 26.48 -8.14 3.66
CA GLU A 182 26.89 -6.73 3.81
C GLU A 182 27.26 -6.10 2.44
N PRO A 183 26.29 -6.00 1.51
CA PRO A 183 26.53 -5.57 0.15
C PRO A 183 26.96 -4.09 0.10
N GLN A 184 27.72 -3.72 -0.95
CA GLN A 184 28.10 -2.33 -1.21
C GLN A 184 26.93 -1.50 -1.77
N LEU A 185 25.97 -2.17 -2.43
CA LEU A 185 24.79 -1.58 -3.06
C LEU A 185 23.55 -2.41 -2.69
N LEU A 186 22.52 -1.74 -2.25
CA LEU A 186 21.17 -2.32 -2.10
C LEU A 186 20.25 -1.70 -3.15
N ILE A 187 19.55 -2.53 -3.91
CA ILE A 187 18.48 -2.11 -4.82
C ILE A 187 17.18 -2.57 -4.19
N ALA A 188 16.35 -1.62 -3.80
CA ALA A 188 15.05 -1.85 -3.20
C ALA A 188 13.95 -1.44 -4.18
N ASP A 189 13.30 -2.44 -4.77
CA ASP A 189 12.25 -2.26 -5.76
C ASP A 189 10.88 -2.27 -5.06
N GLU A 190 10.28 -1.10 -4.98
CA GLU A 190 9.01 -0.84 -4.29
C GLU A 190 8.92 -1.49 -2.90
N PRO A 191 9.89 -1.26 -2.00
CA PRO A 191 9.99 -2.01 -0.75
C PRO A 191 8.85 -1.73 0.24
N THR A 192 8.03 -0.73 -0.01
CA THR A 192 6.91 -0.29 0.85
C THR A 192 5.53 -0.57 0.28
N THR A 193 5.44 -1.12 -0.92
CA THR A 193 4.16 -1.45 -1.57
C THR A 193 3.38 -2.46 -0.73
N ALA A 194 2.08 -2.25 -0.60
CA ALA A 194 1.15 -3.04 0.22
C ALA A 194 1.41 -3.02 1.75
N LEU A 195 2.23 -2.09 2.25
CA LEU A 195 2.38 -1.81 3.66
C LEU A 195 1.49 -0.64 4.09
N ASP A 196 1.01 -0.69 5.33
CA ASP A 196 0.36 0.49 5.92
C ASP A 196 1.39 1.60 6.21
N VAL A 197 0.90 2.83 6.37
CA VAL A 197 1.75 4.03 6.51
C VAL A 197 2.74 3.94 7.68
N THR A 198 2.37 3.28 8.78
CA THR A 198 3.24 3.11 9.95
C THR A 198 4.38 2.14 9.65
N LEU A 199 4.07 0.97 9.07
CA LEU A 199 5.07 -0.01 8.66
C LEU A 199 5.96 0.53 7.54
N GLN A 200 5.41 1.30 6.60
CA GLN A 200 6.17 1.99 5.56
C GLN A 200 7.20 2.95 6.17
N ALA A 201 6.77 3.85 7.07
CA ALA A 201 7.66 4.78 7.74
C ALA A 201 8.76 4.06 8.53
N GLN A 202 8.43 2.99 9.25
CA GLN A 202 9.40 2.17 9.97
C GLN A 202 10.41 1.49 9.05
N LEU A 203 9.97 0.98 7.90
CA LEU A 203 10.85 0.34 6.93
C LEU A 203 11.84 1.34 6.31
N LEU A 204 11.35 2.52 5.92
CA LEU A 204 12.19 3.59 5.38
C LEU A 204 13.20 4.09 6.42
N ALA A 205 12.79 4.25 7.68
CA ALA A 205 13.68 4.61 8.78
C ALA A 205 14.75 3.52 9.02
N LEU A 206 14.38 2.24 8.93
CA LEU A 206 15.32 1.12 9.01
C LEU A 206 16.34 1.15 7.87
N LEU A 207 15.91 1.35 6.63
CA LEU A 207 16.80 1.48 5.47
C LEU A 207 17.75 2.67 5.60
N ALA A 208 17.26 3.82 6.08
CA ALA A 208 18.08 5.01 6.39
C ALA A 208 19.13 4.72 7.46
N GLN A 209 18.77 3.99 8.52
CA GLN A 209 19.70 3.59 9.58
C GLN A 209 20.80 2.68 9.03
N ILE A 210 20.41 1.60 8.31
CA ILE A 210 21.36 0.61 7.77
C ILE A 210 22.30 1.25 6.73
N LYS A 211 21.77 2.11 5.83
CA LYS A 211 22.58 2.88 4.87
C LYS A 211 23.69 3.65 5.58
N ARG A 212 23.37 4.37 6.65
CA ARG A 212 24.35 5.16 7.42
C ARG A 212 25.38 4.30 8.15
N GLU A 213 24.94 3.22 8.81
CA GLU A 213 25.81 2.33 9.58
C GLU A 213 26.82 1.58 8.70
N GLN A 214 26.43 1.19 7.50
CA GLN A 214 27.25 0.40 6.58
C GLN A 214 27.92 1.23 5.48
N HIS A 215 27.67 2.55 5.39
CA HIS A 215 28.07 3.38 4.26
C HIS A 215 27.69 2.76 2.91
N MET A 216 26.56 2.06 2.88
CA MET A 216 26.03 1.32 1.74
C MET A 216 25.33 2.29 0.77
N ALA A 217 25.54 2.10 -0.54
CA ALA A 217 24.75 2.79 -1.55
C ALA A 217 23.35 2.15 -1.64
N LEU A 218 22.34 2.97 -1.89
CA LEU A 218 20.94 2.54 -2.01
C LEU A 218 20.33 3.04 -3.30
N VAL A 219 19.69 2.16 -4.05
CA VAL A 219 18.74 2.54 -5.10
C VAL A 219 17.34 2.27 -4.56
N LEU A 220 16.54 3.31 -4.44
CA LEU A 220 15.15 3.22 -4.01
C LEU A 220 14.24 3.43 -5.21
N ILE A 221 13.64 2.35 -5.70
CA ILE A 221 12.66 2.39 -6.78
C ILE A 221 11.28 2.47 -6.13
N THR A 222 10.53 3.51 -6.44
CA THR A 222 9.18 3.69 -5.89
C THR A 222 8.37 4.68 -6.72
N HIS A 223 7.06 4.65 -6.56
CA HIS A 223 6.16 5.69 -7.03
C HIS A 223 5.80 6.71 -5.92
N ASP A 224 6.28 6.49 -4.68
CA ASP A 224 6.03 7.36 -3.53
C ASP A 224 7.12 8.44 -3.40
N PHE A 225 6.76 9.68 -3.74
CA PHE A 225 7.65 10.84 -3.62
C PHE A 225 8.00 11.19 -2.17
N GLY A 226 7.13 10.89 -1.21
CA GLY A 226 7.43 11.10 0.20
C GLY A 226 8.54 10.18 0.72
N ALA A 227 8.55 8.91 0.27
CA ALA A 227 9.61 7.97 0.57
C ALA A 227 10.96 8.45 0.00
N VAL A 228 10.96 8.95 -1.25
CA VAL A 228 12.14 9.49 -1.91
C VAL A 228 12.62 10.76 -1.23
N ALA A 229 11.73 11.68 -0.87
CA ALA A 229 12.07 12.91 -0.15
C ALA A 229 12.75 12.63 1.20
N GLY A 230 12.44 11.49 1.84
CA GLY A 230 13.02 11.09 3.13
C GLY A 230 14.42 10.50 3.06
N LEU A 231 14.81 9.88 1.93
CA LEU A 231 16.03 9.09 1.83
C LEU A 231 16.97 9.48 0.71
N ALA A 232 16.45 9.98 -0.41
CA ALA A 232 17.25 10.14 -1.62
C ALA A 232 18.13 11.39 -1.57
N ASP A 233 19.39 11.23 -1.93
CA ASP A 233 20.33 12.33 -2.16
C ASP A 233 20.12 12.89 -3.58
N ARG A 234 19.88 11.99 -4.56
CA ARG A 234 19.55 12.33 -5.94
C ARG A 234 18.31 11.57 -6.41
N VAL A 235 17.62 12.13 -7.39
CA VAL A 235 16.39 11.57 -7.96
C VAL A 235 16.52 11.48 -9.47
N ALA A 236 16.08 10.37 -10.04
CA ALA A 236 15.88 10.17 -11.46
C ALA A 236 14.41 9.89 -11.75
N VAL A 237 13.82 10.67 -12.64
CA VAL A 237 12.42 10.52 -13.06
C VAL A 237 12.38 9.78 -14.38
N MET A 238 11.68 8.65 -14.42
CA MET A 238 11.56 7.82 -15.62
C MET A 238 10.15 7.88 -16.22
N ARG A 239 10.09 7.88 -17.54
CA ARG A 239 8.84 7.78 -18.32
C ARG A 239 9.07 6.99 -19.59
N ALA A 240 8.21 6.02 -19.89
CA ALA A 240 8.23 5.24 -21.13
C ALA A 240 9.63 4.72 -21.53
N GLY A 241 10.35 4.14 -20.57
CA GLY A 241 11.67 3.53 -20.80
C GLY A 241 12.83 4.52 -20.92
N ARG A 242 12.66 5.79 -20.58
CA ARG A 242 13.70 6.85 -20.62
C ARG A 242 13.80 7.58 -19.29
N VAL A 243 15.00 8.08 -18.98
CA VAL A 243 15.20 9.08 -17.92
C VAL A 243 14.90 10.45 -18.52
N ILE A 244 13.88 11.13 -17.97
CA ILE A 244 13.48 12.44 -18.49
C ILE A 244 14.02 13.61 -17.65
N GLU A 245 14.26 13.36 -16.35
CA GLU A 245 14.85 14.35 -15.47
C GLU A 245 15.70 13.67 -14.40
N SER A 246 16.84 14.25 -14.05
CA SER A 246 17.70 13.81 -12.96
C SER A 246 18.38 15.00 -12.30
N GLY A 247 18.53 14.95 -10.96
CA GLY A 247 19.16 16.01 -10.18
C GLY A 247 19.24 15.65 -8.71
N THR A 248 19.71 16.58 -7.87
CA THR A 248 19.58 16.42 -6.42
C THR A 248 18.12 16.42 -6.00
N ALA A 249 17.79 15.78 -4.87
CA ALA A 249 16.42 15.79 -4.37
C ALA A 249 15.88 17.22 -4.25
N ALA A 250 16.65 18.16 -3.71
CA ALA A 250 16.27 19.57 -3.60
C ALA A 250 15.93 20.21 -4.96
N GLN A 251 16.69 19.90 -6.03
CA GLN A 251 16.44 20.43 -7.37
C GLN A 251 15.15 19.88 -7.98
N VAL A 252 14.98 18.53 -7.96
CA VAL A 252 13.82 17.88 -8.59
C VAL A 252 12.53 18.22 -7.87
N PHE A 253 12.54 18.33 -6.52
CA PHE A 253 11.36 18.68 -5.74
C PHE A 253 11.05 20.19 -5.76
N GLY A 254 12.09 21.04 -5.66
CA GLY A 254 11.92 22.49 -5.52
C GLY A 254 11.75 23.24 -6.86
N ALA A 255 12.42 22.76 -7.91
CA ALA A 255 12.43 23.40 -9.23
C ALA A 255 12.42 22.39 -10.38
N PRO A 256 11.37 21.55 -10.50
CA PRO A 256 11.27 20.54 -11.56
C PRO A 256 11.25 21.19 -12.94
N ARG A 257 12.09 20.74 -13.84
CA ARG A 257 12.23 21.27 -15.21
C ARG A 257 11.18 20.68 -16.14
N GLU A 258 10.92 19.37 -16.01
CA GLU A 258 10.00 18.65 -16.88
C GLU A 258 8.54 18.81 -16.44
N THR A 259 7.63 18.97 -17.41
CA THR A 259 6.19 19.07 -17.13
C THR A 259 5.64 17.83 -16.45
N TYR A 260 6.11 16.66 -16.89
CA TYR A 260 5.71 15.39 -16.27
C TYR A 260 6.12 15.29 -14.78
N THR A 261 7.34 15.72 -14.43
CA THR A 261 7.80 15.77 -13.03
C THR A 261 6.92 16.70 -12.20
N ARG A 262 6.56 17.87 -12.75
CA ARG A 262 5.62 18.82 -12.09
C ARG A 262 4.25 18.20 -11.86
N GLU A 263 3.73 17.46 -12.83
CA GLU A 263 2.44 16.77 -12.70
C GLU A 263 2.49 15.70 -11.60
N LEU A 264 3.55 14.88 -11.56
CA LEU A 264 3.73 13.86 -10.53
C LEU A 264 3.86 14.47 -9.12
N LEU A 265 4.68 15.50 -8.98
CA LEU A 265 4.86 16.20 -7.70
C LEU A 265 3.58 16.91 -7.23
N ARG A 266 2.82 17.52 -8.14
CA ARG A 266 1.51 18.08 -7.81
C ARG A 266 0.55 16.99 -7.33
N ALA A 267 0.50 15.85 -8.00
CA ALA A 267 -0.35 14.75 -7.60
C ALA A 267 0.04 14.19 -6.21
N ALA A 268 1.34 14.13 -5.90
CA ALA A 268 1.87 13.68 -4.61
C ALA A 268 1.75 14.75 -3.51
N GLY A 269 1.92 16.02 -3.85
CA GLY A 269 1.95 17.15 -2.92
C GLY A 269 0.67 17.98 -2.87
N GLU A 270 -0.41 17.57 -3.57
CA GLU A 270 -1.70 18.25 -3.45
C GLU A 270 -2.08 18.34 -1.96
N PRO A 271 -2.23 19.55 -1.38
CA PRO A 271 -2.73 19.66 -0.02
C PRO A 271 -4.05 18.89 0.04
N PRO A 272 -4.31 18.17 1.13
CA PRO A 272 -5.56 17.45 1.26
C PRO A 272 -6.70 18.45 1.14
N GLY A 273 -7.44 18.40 0.03
CA GLY A 273 -8.64 19.22 -0.17
C GLY A 273 -9.63 18.98 0.96
N VAL A 274 -10.35 20.02 1.35
CA VAL A 274 -11.53 19.82 2.20
C VAL A 274 -12.56 19.11 1.33
N PRO A 275 -13.14 17.97 1.77
CA PRO A 275 -14.24 17.36 1.04
C PRO A 275 -15.30 18.41 0.76
N ALA A 276 -15.86 18.44 -0.44
CA ALA A 276 -16.99 19.28 -0.73
C ALA A 276 -18.07 19.00 0.34
N ALA A 277 -18.52 20.04 1.01
CA ALA A 277 -19.60 19.91 1.99
C ALA A 277 -20.75 19.14 1.32
N PRO A 278 -21.41 18.19 2.03
CA PRO A 278 -22.52 17.46 1.45
C PRO A 278 -23.55 18.48 0.92
N SER A 279 -23.87 18.36 -0.35
CA SER A 279 -24.75 19.31 -1.05
C SER A 279 -26.22 19.21 -0.60
N ALA A 280 -26.54 18.27 0.31
CA ALA A 280 -27.87 18.07 0.84
C ALA A 280 -27.83 17.80 2.36
N PRO A 281 -28.89 18.17 3.11
CA PRO A 281 -29.03 17.74 4.50
C PRO A 281 -28.93 16.22 4.56
N ALA A 282 -28.27 15.71 5.59
CA ALA A 282 -28.07 14.28 5.78
C ALA A 282 -29.42 13.54 5.69
N GLY A 283 -29.57 12.70 4.67
CA GLY A 283 -30.75 11.84 4.49
C GLY A 283 -30.84 10.78 5.60
N ALA A 284 -31.90 9.98 5.58
CA ALA A 284 -32.03 8.83 6.47
C ALA A 284 -30.79 7.94 6.38
N ALA A 285 -30.43 7.28 7.49
CA ALA A 285 -29.28 6.39 7.53
C ALA A 285 -29.40 5.26 6.50
N VAL A 286 -28.34 5.05 5.72
CA VAL A 286 -28.26 3.95 4.75
C VAL A 286 -27.59 2.72 5.36
N LEU A 287 -26.74 2.91 6.36
CA LEU A 287 -26.10 1.85 7.13
C LEU A 287 -26.01 2.25 8.60
N GLU A 288 -26.53 1.38 9.47
CA GLU A 288 -26.32 1.49 10.91
C GLU A 288 -25.73 0.18 11.42
N VAL A 289 -24.68 0.29 12.20
CA VAL A 289 -24.02 -0.82 12.88
C VAL A 289 -23.95 -0.49 14.36
N SER A 290 -24.45 -1.38 15.21
CA SER A 290 -24.46 -1.18 16.67
C SER A 290 -23.81 -2.38 17.36
N ASP A 291 -22.81 -2.11 18.19
CA ASP A 291 -22.09 -3.07 19.04
C ASP A 291 -21.63 -4.35 18.32
N LEU A 292 -21.15 -4.19 17.08
CA LEU A 292 -20.77 -5.30 16.23
C LEU A 292 -19.55 -6.04 16.80
N GLU A 293 -19.73 -7.36 17.03
CA GLU A 293 -18.70 -8.26 17.50
C GLU A 293 -18.44 -9.37 16.47
N VAL A 294 -17.15 -9.55 16.08
CA VAL A 294 -16.72 -10.62 15.17
C VAL A 294 -15.58 -11.41 15.80
N ARG A 295 -15.73 -12.73 15.85
CA ARG A 295 -14.69 -13.65 16.35
C ARG A 295 -14.41 -14.73 15.32
N PHE A 296 -13.13 -15.06 15.16
CA PHE A 296 -12.67 -16.18 14.33
C PHE A 296 -12.08 -17.28 15.22
N ALA A 297 -12.33 -18.54 14.86
CA ALA A 297 -11.66 -19.67 15.48
C ALA A 297 -10.29 -19.87 14.79
N HIS A 298 -9.21 -19.86 15.57
CA HIS A 298 -7.86 -20.13 15.09
C HIS A 298 -7.29 -21.38 15.74
N GLY A 299 -6.70 -22.29 14.95
CA GLY A 299 -6.05 -23.52 15.42
C GLY A 299 -6.46 -24.73 14.61
N THR A 300 -5.51 -25.65 14.36
CA THR A 300 -5.65 -26.85 13.52
C THR A 300 -6.08 -28.10 14.28
N GLY A 301 -6.40 -28.02 15.59
CA GLY A 301 -6.76 -29.16 16.42
C GLY A 301 -8.21 -29.12 16.92
N LEU A 302 -8.88 -30.27 16.96
CA LEU A 302 -10.25 -30.42 17.46
C LEU A 302 -10.40 -29.95 18.93
N LEU A 303 -9.31 -29.97 19.72
CA LEU A 303 -9.28 -29.73 21.17
C LEU A 303 -8.74 -28.35 21.60
N ARG A 304 -8.19 -27.53 20.71
CA ARG A 304 -7.61 -26.20 21.04
C ARG A 304 -7.97 -25.13 20.03
N ARG A 305 -9.26 -24.87 19.81
CA ARG A 305 -9.69 -23.69 19.07
C ARG A 305 -9.54 -22.44 19.95
N ARG A 306 -8.52 -21.63 19.70
CA ARG A 306 -8.44 -20.28 20.30
C ARG A 306 -9.33 -19.36 19.51
N LEU A 307 -10.22 -18.65 20.20
CA LEU A 307 -11.07 -17.61 19.61
C LEU A 307 -10.25 -16.31 19.54
N PHE A 308 -10.13 -15.78 18.34
CA PHE A 308 -9.56 -14.46 18.09
C PHE A 308 -10.68 -13.47 17.86
N THR A 309 -10.75 -12.40 18.67
CA THR A 309 -11.70 -11.31 18.49
C THR A 309 -11.14 -10.32 17.49
N ALA A 310 -11.76 -10.26 16.32
CA ALA A 310 -11.37 -9.36 15.23
C ALA A 310 -12.04 -7.99 15.35
N LEU A 311 -13.29 -7.95 15.89
CA LEU A 311 -14.02 -6.72 16.18
C LEU A 311 -14.69 -6.84 17.55
N GLU A 312 -14.64 -5.75 18.32
CA GLU A 312 -15.22 -5.68 19.67
C GLU A 312 -16.03 -4.39 19.83
N SER A 313 -17.36 -4.53 19.90
CA SER A 313 -18.33 -3.43 20.12
C SER A 313 -18.11 -2.23 19.17
N VAL A 314 -18.07 -2.49 17.86
CA VAL A 314 -17.95 -1.42 16.86
C VAL A 314 -19.32 -0.90 16.49
N SER A 315 -19.51 0.43 16.59
CA SER A 315 -20.76 1.12 16.24
C SER A 315 -20.49 2.26 15.28
N LEU A 316 -21.22 2.35 14.18
CA LEU A 316 -21.14 3.43 13.22
C LEU A 316 -22.47 3.67 12.53
N GLU A 317 -22.64 4.88 12.04
CA GLU A 317 -23.80 5.29 11.25
C GLU A 317 -23.31 6.06 10.02
N LEU A 318 -23.91 5.76 8.87
CA LEU A 318 -23.68 6.42 7.61
C LEU A 318 -25.01 6.91 7.03
N ALA A 319 -25.16 8.22 6.93
CA ALA A 319 -26.34 8.84 6.35
C ALA A 319 -26.32 8.83 4.81
N GLY A 320 -27.48 9.02 4.21
CA GLY A 320 -27.64 9.12 2.74
C GLY A 320 -26.77 10.23 2.16
N GLY A 321 -26.03 9.92 1.08
CA GLY A 321 -25.15 10.84 0.37
C GLY A 321 -23.82 11.17 1.08
N GLN A 322 -23.59 10.70 2.31
CA GLN A 322 -22.33 10.95 3.04
C GLN A 322 -21.22 9.96 2.66
N ALA A 323 -19.96 10.35 2.92
CA ALA A 323 -18.81 9.47 2.89
C ALA A 323 -18.19 9.34 4.28
N LEU A 324 -18.00 8.10 4.73
CA LEU A 324 -17.31 7.73 5.96
C LEU A 324 -16.05 6.94 5.63
N GLY A 325 -14.89 7.46 6.04
CA GLY A 325 -13.62 6.76 5.95
C GLY A 325 -13.40 5.84 7.15
N ILE A 326 -12.84 4.65 6.92
CA ILE A 326 -12.34 3.76 7.98
C ILE A 326 -10.84 3.64 7.80
N VAL A 327 -10.08 4.07 8.81
CA VAL A 327 -8.62 4.10 8.79
C VAL A 327 -8.01 3.30 9.94
N GLY A 328 -6.76 2.86 9.77
CA GLY A 328 -5.99 2.13 10.77
C GLY A 328 -4.95 1.23 10.11
N GLU A 329 -4.07 0.66 10.91
CA GLU A 329 -3.02 -0.26 10.46
C GLU A 329 -3.57 -1.52 9.81
N SER A 330 -2.72 -2.22 9.04
CA SER A 330 -3.07 -3.52 8.47
C SER A 330 -3.41 -4.53 9.58
N GLY A 331 -4.48 -5.30 9.37
CA GLY A 331 -4.95 -6.27 10.37
C GLY A 331 -5.71 -5.69 11.57
N CYS A 332 -5.99 -4.38 11.63
CA CYS A 332 -6.78 -3.80 12.73
C CYS A 332 -8.28 -4.13 12.69
N GLY A 333 -8.77 -4.77 11.60
CA GLY A 333 -10.16 -5.20 11.46
C GLY A 333 -11.01 -4.44 10.45
N LYS A 334 -10.45 -3.53 9.64
CA LYS A 334 -11.17 -2.72 8.62
C LYS A 334 -12.00 -3.58 7.67
N SER A 335 -11.35 -4.49 6.93
CA SER A 335 -12.04 -5.37 5.97
C SER A 335 -12.99 -6.36 6.66
N THR A 336 -12.73 -6.73 7.92
CA THR A 336 -13.66 -7.53 8.72
C THR A 336 -14.93 -6.73 9.04
N LEU A 337 -14.78 -5.44 9.36
CA LEU A 337 -15.90 -4.54 9.64
C LEU A 337 -16.79 -4.37 8.41
N THR A 338 -16.21 -4.06 7.24
CA THR A 338 -16.97 -3.91 6.00
C THR A 338 -17.67 -5.21 5.60
N ARG A 339 -16.98 -6.34 5.66
CA ARG A 339 -17.56 -7.65 5.34
C ARG A 339 -18.66 -8.06 6.31
N ALA A 340 -18.52 -7.76 7.60
CA ALA A 340 -19.56 -8.03 8.60
C ALA A 340 -20.76 -7.08 8.43
N ALA A 341 -20.53 -5.78 8.18
CA ALA A 341 -21.57 -4.81 7.87
C ALA A 341 -22.36 -5.17 6.61
N LEU A 342 -21.72 -5.77 5.59
CA LEU A 342 -22.37 -6.32 4.40
C LEU A 342 -22.87 -7.76 4.56
N ARG A 343 -22.83 -8.31 5.75
CA ARG A 343 -23.29 -9.69 6.05
C ARG A 343 -22.59 -10.75 5.15
N LEU A 344 -21.34 -10.49 4.77
CA LEU A 344 -20.47 -11.47 4.10
C LEU A 344 -19.72 -12.33 5.13
N VAL A 345 -19.50 -11.79 6.33
CA VAL A 345 -18.97 -12.50 7.50
C VAL A 345 -20.03 -12.47 8.59
N ARG A 346 -20.22 -13.60 9.29
CA ARG A 346 -21.19 -13.71 10.38
C ARG A 346 -20.65 -13.00 11.61
N ALA A 347 -21.39 -12.03 12.12
CA ALA A 347 -21.15 -11.43 13.42
C ALA A 347 -21.60 -12.39 14.55
N ARG A 348 -20.92 -12.33 15.70
CA ARG A 348 -21.32 -13.02 16.92
C ARG A 348 -22.40 -12.26 17.68
N GLY A 349 -22.32 -10.93 17.66
CA GLY A 349 -23.26 -10.03 18.34
C GLY A 349 -23.34 -8.71 17.61
N GLY A 350 -24.25 -7.88 18.06
CA GLY A 350 -24.51 -6.59 17.49
C GLY A 350 -25.64 -6.60 16.45
N ARG A 351 -25.96 -5.39 15.97
CA ARG A 351 -27.07 -5.15 15.04
C ARG A 351 -26.56 -4.47 13.78
N VAL A 352 -27.10 -4.86 12.63
CA VAL A 352 -26.83 -4.24 11.33
C VAL A 352 -28.16 -3.90 10.65
N VAL A 353 -28.31 -2.64 10.29
CA VAL A 353 -29.50 -2.11 9.62
C VAL A 353 -29.09 -1.56 8.25
N TRP A 354 -29.75 -1.98 7.20
CA TRP A 354 -29.61 -1.48 5.84
C TRP A 354 -30.86 -0.73 5.42
N LEU A 355 -30.75 0.53 5.08
CA LEU A 355 -31.86 1.32 4.57
C LEU A 355 -33.11 1.24 5.50
N GLY A 356 -32.89 1.32 6.82
CA GLY A 356 -33.94 1.23 7.83
C GLY A 356 -34.41 -0.20 8.15
N ARG A 357 -33.87 -1.24 7.48
CA ARG A 357 -34.24 -2.64 7.69
C ARG A 357 -33.17 -3.40 8.46
N ASP A 358 -33.54 -4.00 9.59
CA ASP A 358 -32.64 -4.88 10.35
C ASP A 358 -32.34 -6.16 9.54
N VAL A 359 -31.06 -6.38 9.26
CA VAL A 359 -30.58 -7.53 8.46
C VAL A 359 -29.77 -8.52 9.30
N SER A 360 -29.64 -8.27 10.62
CA SER A 360 -28.74 -9.02 11.51
C SER A 360 -29.01 -10.54 11.52
N ALA A 361 -30.27 -10.94 11.48
CA ALA A 361 -30.70 -12.34 11.53
C ALA A 361 -31.21 -12.89 10.18
N LEU A 362 -31.22 -12.08 9.11
CA LEU A 362 -31.78 -12.52 7.82
C LEU A 362 -30.95 -13.64 7.19
N ALA A 363 -31.63 -14.64 6.62
CA ALA A 363 -30.97 -15.69 5.84
C ALA A 363 -30.40 -15.11 4.54
N PRO A 364 -29.30 -15.66 3.96
CA PRO A 364 -28.64 -15.14 2.76
C PRO A 364 -29.57 -14.94 1.56
N ARG A 365 -30.57 -15.84 1.38
CA ARG A 365 -31.58 -15.73 0.31
C ARG A 365 -32.40 -14.44 0.36
N HIS A 366 -32.67 -13.92 1.56
CA HIS A 366 -33.43 -12.69 1.78
C HIS A 366 -32.58 -11.42 1.61
N LEU A 367 -31.25 -11.55 1.66
CA LEU A 367 -30.31 -10.45 1.41
C LEU A 367 -30.09 -10.18 -0.08
N ARG A 368 -30.36 -11.16 -0.96
CA ARG A 368 -30.06 -11.05 -2.40
C ARG A 368 -30.67 -9.80 -3.05
N HIS A 369 -31.94 -9.52 -2.77
CA HIS A 369 -32.61 -8.34 -3.34
C HIS A 369 -32.08 -7.02 -2.78
N LEU A 370 -31.73 -7.01 -1.48
CA LEU A 370 -31.19 -5.82 -0.82
C LEU A 370 -29.78 -5.48 -1.30
N ARG A 371 -29.00 -6.48 -1.73
CA ARG A 371 -27.65 -6.30 -2.25
C ARG A 371 -27.56 -5.48 -3.52
N ARG A 372 -28.67 -5.31 -4.24
CA ARG A 372 -28.74 -4.39 -5.38
C ARG A 372 -28.35 -2.97 -4.98
N ASP A 373 -28.81 -2.52 -3.81
CA ASP A 373 -28.62 -1.16 -3.31
C ASP A 373 -27.30 -0.99 -2.56
N LEU A 374 -26.59 -2.09 -2.24
CA LEU A 374 -25.33 -2.10 -1.50
C LEU A 374 -24.27 -2.87 -2.29
N GLN A 375 -23.30 -2.17 -2.84
CA GLN A 375 -22.24 -2.76 -3.66
C GLN A 375 -20.88 -2.66 -2.99
N LEU A 376 -19.98 -3.57 -3.33
CA LEU A 376 -18.62 -3.66 -2.76
C LEU A 376 -17.58 -3.68 -3.89
N ILE A 377 -16.57 -2.81 -3.75
CA ILE A 377 -15.32 -2.88 -4.51
C ILE A 377 -14.28 -3.53 -3.60
N PHE A 378 -13.73 -4.66 -4.03
CA PHE A 378 -12.77 -5.44 -3.28
C PHE A 378 -11.34 -4.88 -3.40
N GLN A 379 -10.49 -5.23 -2.42
CA GLN A 379 -9.10 -4.81 -2.34
C GLN A 379 -8.24 -5.29 -3.52
N ASP A 380 -8.44 -6.53 -3.97
CA ASP A 380 -7.76 -7.09 -5.14
C ASP A 380 -8.70 -7.08 -6.34
N PRO A 381 -8.48 -6.16 -7.30
CA PRO A 381 -9.35 -6.06 -8.46
C PRO A 381 -9.32 -7.32 -9.32
N LEU A 382 -8.14 -7.94 -9.52
CA LEU A 382 -8.00 -9.11 -10.37
C LEU A 382 -8.66 -10.35 -9.74
N ALA A 383 -8.42 -10.60 -8.46
CA ALA A 383 -9.03 -11.72 -7.74
C ALA A 383 -10.55 -11.57 -7.56
N SER A 384 -11.09 -10.35 -7.71
CA SER A 384 -12.54 -10.08 -7.60
C SER A 384 -13.32 -10.31 -8.89
N LEU A 385 -12.62 -10.47 -10.02
CA LEU A 385 -13.20 -10.68 -11.34
C LEU A 385 -13.12 -12.16 -11.75
N ASP A 386 -14.19 -12.70 -12.33
CA ASP A 386 -14.15 -14.05 -12.87
C ASP A 386 -13.21 -14.09 -14.09
N PRO A 387 -12.12 -14.89 -14.06
CA PRO A 387 -11.13 -14.93 -15.13
C PRO A 387 -11.65 -15.51 -16.46
N HIS A 388 -12.81 -16.16 -16.43
CA HIS A 388 -13.41 -16.77 -17.61
C HIS A 388 -14.33 -15.82 -18.41
N LEU A 389 -14.81 -14.73 -17.76
CA LEU A 389 -15.72 -13.76 -18.37
C LEU A 389 -14.94 -12.63 -19.05
N THR A 390 -15.55 -12.05 -20.09
CA THR A 390 -15.05 -10.83 -20.73
C THR A 390 -15.40 -9.60 -19.90
N VAL A 391 -14.74 -8.47 -20.16
CA VAL A 391 -15.02 -7.17 -19.52
C VAL A 391 -16.50 -6.79 -19.65
N GLU A 392 -17.08 -6.93 -20.86
CA GLU A 392 -18.49 -6.62 -21.12
C GLU A 392 -19.42 -7.53 -20.30
N GLN A 393 -19.10 -8.84 -20.20
CA GLN A 393 -19.88 -9.79 -19.41
C GLN A 393 -19.79 -9.48 -17.91
N LEU A 394 -18.58 -9.20 -17.39
CA LEU A 394 -18.37 -8.87 -15.98
C LEU A 394 -19.16 -7.64 -15.52
N VAL A 395 -19.21 -6.59 -16.34
CA VAL A 395 -19.97 -5.38 -16.02
C VAL A 395 -21.46 -5.56 -16.24
N GLY A 396 -21.87 -6.40 -17.19
CA GLY A 396 -23.29 -6.69 -17.48
C GLY A 396 -23.95 -7.67 -16.48
N GLU A 397 -23.16 -8.53 -15.81
CA GLU A 397 -23.65 -9.57 -14.90
C GLU A 397 -24.61 -9.04 -13.81
N PRO A 398 -24.33 -7.92 -13.10
CA PRO A 398 -25.26 -7.38 -12.11
C PRO A 398 -26.64 -7.02 -12.67
N LEU A 399 -26.71 -6.55 -13.93
CA LEU A 399 -28.00 -6.28 -14.59
C LEU A 399 -28.78 -7.56 -14.85
N GLU A 400 -28.12 -8.65 -15.23
CA GLU A 400 -28.76 -9.96 -15.44
C GLU A 400 -29.31 -10.52 -14.12
N ILE A 401 -28.55 -10.39 -13.02
CA ILE A 401 -28.92 -10.92 -11.71
C ILE A 401 -30.06 -10.13 -11.06
N HIS A 402 -29.99 -8.79 -11.12
CA HIS A 402 -30.87 -7.91 -10.34
C HIS A 402 -31.97 -7.22 -11.16
N LEU A 403 -31.79 -7.12 -12.47
CA LEU A 403 -32.71 -6.47 -13.41
C LEU A 403 -33.02 -7.39 -14.59
N SER A 404 -33.30 -8.66 -14.31
CA SER A 404 -33.53 -9.70 -15.32
C SER A 404 -34.67 -9.38 -16.31
N ALA A 405 -35.61 -8.53 -15.92
CA ALA A 405 -36.69 -8.05 -16.79
C ALA A 405 -36.24 -7.08 -17.89
N LEU A 406 -35.02 -6.53 -17.82
CA LEU A 406 -34.48 -5.65 -18.86
C LEU A 406 -34.21 -6.46 -20.16
N PRO A 407 -34.60 -5.93 -21.35
CA PRO A 407 -34.24 -6.55 -22.62
C PRO A 407 -32.73 -6.69 -22.79
N PRO A 408 -32.21 -7.76 -23.43
CA PRO A 408 -30.78 -7.95 -23.65
C PRO A 408 -30.09 -6.76 -24.34
N ALA A 409 -30.74 -6.15 -25.32
CA ALA A 409 -30.21 -4.98 -26.02
C ALA A 409 -30.04 -3.78 -25.09
N GLU A 410 -30.97 -3.55 -24.17
CA GLU A 410 -30.87 -2.46 -23.19
C GLU A 410 -29.78 -2.74 -22.16
N ARG A 411 -29.66 -3.98 -21.68
CA ARG A 411 -28.55 -4.37 -20.79
C ARG A 411 -27.20 -4.10 -21.45
N LEU A 412 -27.04 -4.51 -22.71
CA LEU A 412 -25.81 -4.27 -23.46
C LEU A 412 -25.50 -2.77 -23.62
N ALA A 413 -26.51 -1.97 -23.96
CA ALA A 413 -26.36 -0.52 -24.11
C ALA A 413 -25.92 0.14 -22.80
N ARG A 414 -26.56 -0.21 -21.66
CA ARG A 414 -26.16 0.28 -20.32
C ARG A 414 -24.75 -0.16 -19.93
N THR A 415 -24.37 -1.40 -20.24
CA THR A 415 -23.04 -1.93 -19.98
C THR A 415 -21.99 -1.14 -20.72
N ARG A 416 -22.16 -0.91 -22.01
CA ARG A 416 -21.22 -0.14 -22.84
C ARG A 416 -21.12 1.31 -22.41
N SER A 417 -22.25 1.96 -22.12
CA SER A 417 -22.27 3.32 -21.59
C SER A 417 -21.49 3.43 -20.26
N MET A 418 -21.61 2.45 -19.36
CA MET A 418 -20.85 2.44 -18.13
C MET A 418 -19.34 2.21 -18.37
N LEU A 419 -18.97 1.33 -19.32
CA LEU A 419 -17.56 1.11 -19.69
C LEU A 419 -16.92 2.36 -20.30
N GLU A 420 -17.64 3.10 -21.13
CA GLU A 420 -17.19 4.40 -21.65
C GLU A 420 -17.00 5.43 -20.53
N ARG A 421 -17.94 5.52 -19.60
CA ARG A 421 -17.87 6.44 -18.44
C ARG A 421 -16.65 6.18 -17.55
N VAL A 422 -16.27 4.92 -17.34
CA VAL A 422 -15.05 4.59 -16.58
C VAL A 422 -13.78 4.71 -17.43
N GLY A 423 -13.89 5.16 -18.69
CA GLY A 423 -12.76 5.41 -19.57
C GLY A 423 -12.07 4.15 -20.07
N LEU A 424 -12.84 3.08 -20.33
CA LEU A 424 -12.35 1.86 -20.99
C LEU A 424 -12.65 1.90 -22.47
N GLU A 425 -11.63 1.68 -23.29
CA GLU A 425 -11.74 1.68 -24.74
C GLU A 425 -12.53 0.47 -25.26
N PRO A 426 -13.33 0.61 -26.33
CA PRO A 426 -14.11 -0.48 -26.90
C PRO A 426 -13.31 -1.73 -27.26
N ALA A 427 -12.03 -1.56 -27.65
CA ALA A 427 -11.11 -2.67 -27.95
C ALA A 427 -10.86 -3.61 -26.76
N LEU A 428 -11.18 -3.17 -25.53
CA LEU A 428 -10.99 -3.94 -24.30
C LEU A 428 -12.23 -4.76 -23.91
N TYR A 429 -13.41 -4.50 -24.47
CA TYR A 429 -14.67 -5.10 -24.02
C TYR A 429 -14.70 -6.63 -24.15
N GLY A 430 -14.06 -7.17 -25.19
CA GLY A 430 -13.93 -8.60 -25.41
C GLY A 430 -12.77 -9.27 -24.68
N ARG A 431 -11.92 -8.51 -23.99
CA ARG A 431 -10.75 -9.06 -23.27
C ARG A 431 -11.15 -9.64 -21.92
N ARG A 432 -10.27 -10.49 -21.38
CA ARG A 432 -10.42 -11.11 -20.07
C ARG A 432 -9.54 -10.40 -19.02
N PRO A 433 -9.80 -10.55 -17.70
CA PRO A 433 -9.08 -9.85 -16.66
C PRO A 433 -7.54 -9.98 -16.71
N HIS A 434 -7.03 -11.15 -17.05
CA HIS A 434 -5.57 -11.40 -17.15
C HIS A 434 -4.90 -10.69 -18.33
N GLU A 435 -5.65 -10.13 -19.27
CA GLU A 435 -5.16 -9.36 -20.42
C GLU A 435 -5.15 -7.84 -20.13
N LEU A 436 -5.58 -7.43 -18.93
CA LEU A 436 -5.75 -6.04 -18.53
C LEU A 436 -4.66 -5.60 -17.53
N SER A 437 -4.36 -4.30 -17.50
CA SER A 437 -3.57 -3.72 -16.43
C SER A 437 -4.37 -3.67 -15.11
N GLY A 438 -3.67 -3.56 -13.96
CA GLY A 438 -4.33 -3.43 -12.65
C GLY A 438 -5.31 -2.25 -12.58
N GLY A 439 -4.96 -1.10 -13.15
CA GLY A 439 -5.84 0.07 -13.22
C GLY A 439 -7.08 -0.17 -14.11
N GLN A 440 -6.93 -0.93 -15.21
CA GLN A 440 -8.07 -1.33 -16.05
C GLN A 440 -8.99 -2.32 -15.32
N CYS A 441 -8.44 -3.32 -14.62
CA CYS A 441 -9.22 -4.23 -13.77
C CYS A 441 -9.99 -3.47 -12.69
N GLN A 442 -9.37 -2.45 -12.08
CA GLN A 442 -10.02 -1.60 -11.09
C GLN A 442 -11.22 -0.82 -11.69
N ARG A 443 -11.05 -0.25 -12.88
CA ARG A 443 -12.15 0.42 -13.60
C ARG A 443 -13.30 -0.53 -13.93
N VAL A 444 -13.01 -1.78 -14.30
CA VAL A 444 -14.02 -2.84 -14.50
C VAL A 444 -14.75 -3.12 -13.18
N GLY A 445 -14.03 -3.25 -12.05
CA GLY A 445 -14.64 -3.45 -10.74
C GLY A 445 -15.56 -2.30 -10.31
N ILE A 446 -15.16 -1.05 -10.58
CA ILE A 446 -15.97 0.15 -10.32
C ILE A 446 -17.22 0.14 -11.22
N ALA A 447 -17.05 -0.09 -12.52
CA ALA A 447 -18.16 -0.16 -13.47
C ALA A 447 -19.19 -1.20 -13.04
N ARG A 448 -18.74 -2.41 -12.67
CA ARG A 448 -19.59 -3.51 -12.18
C ARG A 448 -20.37 -3.11 -10.92
N ALA A 449 -19.75 -2.40 -9.99
CA ALA A 449 -20.41 -1.97 -8.76
C ALA A 449 -21.40 -0.83 -9.00
N MET A 450 -21.07 0.12 -9.87
CA MET A 450 -21.85 1.34 -10.09
C MET A 450 -22.98 1.20 -11.14
N ILE A 451 -22.98 0.13 -11.95
CA ILE A 451 -24.00 -0.05 -13.00
C ILE A 451 -25.43 -0.19 -12.47
N LEU A 452 -25.58 -0.61 -11.22
CA LEU A 452 -26.85 -0.72 -10.52
C LEU A 452 -27.32 0.58 -9.86
N ALA A 453 -26.52 1.65 -9.93
CA ALA A 453 -26.72 2.91 -9.20
C ALA A 453 -27.01 2.67 -7.70
N PRO A 454 -26.08 2.07 -6.94
CA PRO A 454 -26.30 1.65 -5.56
C PRO A 454 -26.49 2.85 -4.62
N ARG A 455 -27.26 2.68 -3.55
CA ARG A 455 -27.41 3.68 -2.50
C ARG A 455 -26.22 3.72 -1.55
N LEU A 456 -25.50 2.59 -1.42
CA LEU A 456 -24.26 2.46 -0.65
C LEU A 456 -23.20 1.75 -1.50
N LEU A 457 -22.06 2.41 -1.66
CA LEU A 457 -20.83 1.82 -2.18
C LEU A 457 -19.83 1.64 -1.05
N VAL A 458 -19.38 0.40 -0.86
CA VAL A 458 -18.30 0.07 0.07
C VAL A 458 -17.03 -0.14 -0.76
N CYS A 459 -15.95 0.55 -0.41
CA CYS A 459 -14.65 0.42 -1.06
C CYS A 459 -13.64 -0.11 -0.05
N ASP A 460 -13.16 -1.34 -0.24
CA ASP A 460 -12.15 -1.98 0.63
C ASP A 460 -10.78 -1.83 -0.03
N GLU A 461 -10.02 -0.79 0.34
CA GLU A 461 -8.68 -0.42 -0.18
C GLU A 461 -8.59 -0.35 -1.72
N PRO A 462 -9.50 0.35 -2.41
CA PRO A 462 -9.64 0.26 -3.87
C PRO A 462 -8.49 0.87 -4.66
N LEU A 463 -7.53 1.55 -4.03
CA LEU A 463 -6.47 2.31 -4.70
C LEU A 463 -5.06 1.88 -4.29
N SER A 464 -4.92 0.89 -3.40
CA SER A 464 -3.63 0.52 -2.76
C SER A 464 -2.57 -0.03 -3.72
N ALA A 465 -2.98 -0.59 -4.86
CA ALA A 465 -2.07 -1.20 -5.85
C ALA A 465 -1.81 -0.33 -7.09
N LEU A 466 -2.27 0.93 -7.07
CA LEU A 466 -2.20 1.84 -8.22
C LEU A 466 -1.13 2.90 -8.03
N ASP A 467 -0.52 3.36 -9.12
CA ASP A 467 0.34 4.54 -9.10
C ASP A 467 -0.46 5.83 -8.84
N VAL A 468 0.25 6.89 -8.43
CA VAL A 468 -0.34 8.17 -7.99
C VAL A 468 -1.27 8.79 -9.04
N ARG A 469 -0.95 8.64 -10.33
CA ARG A 469 -1.79 9.18 -11.41
C ARG A 469 -3.07 8.37 -11.59
N ALA A 470 -2.97 7.04 -11.58
CA ALA A 470 -4.11 6.14 -11.65
C ALA A 470 -5.01 6.32 -10.41
N GLN A 471 -4.43 6.45 -9.20
CA GLN A 471 -5.17 6.76 -7.97
C GLN A 471 -5.98 8.06 -8.12
N ARG A 472 -5.38 9.13 -8.65
CA ARG A 472 -6.07 10.41 -8.87
C ARG A 472 -7.23 10.27 -9.86
N GLN A 473 -7.03 9.55 -10.97
CA GLN A 473 -8.07 9.34 -11.97
C GLN A 473 -9.26 8.53 -11.41
N ILE A 474 -8.98 7.46 -10.67
CA ILE A 474 -10.02 6.63 -10.04
C ILE A 474 -10.74 7.42 -8.94
N ARG A 475 -10.03 8.23 -8.16
CA ARG A 475 -10.65 9.11 -7.15
C ARG A 475 -11.66 10.07 -7.80
N LEU A 476 -11.26 10.80 -8.84
CA LEU A 476 -12.13 11.74 -9.54
C LEU A 476 -13.36 11.03 -10.13
N LEU A 477 -13.17 9.84 -10.69
CA LEU A 477 -14.26 9.01 -11.20
C LEU A 477 -15.25 8.62 -10.08
N LEU A 478 -14.77 8.22 -8.93
CA LEU A 478 -15.62 7.89 -7.78
C LEU A 478 -16.40 9.11 -7.26
N GLU A 479 -15.75 10.28 -7.21
CA GLU A 479 -16.39 11.55 -6.83
C GLU A 479 -17.51 11.94 -7.82
N GLU A 480 -17.25 11.84 -9.11
CA GLU A 480 -18.21 12.11 -10.18
C GLU A 480 -19.43 11.16 -10.10
N LEU A 481 -19.18 9.85 -10.11
CA LEU A 481 -20.23 8.84 -10.06
C LEU A 481 -21.07 8.93 -8.77
N ARG A 482 -20.41 9.21 -7.63
CA ARG A 482 -21.08 9.44 -6.35
C ARG A 482 -21.99 10.67 -6.42
N GLY A 483 -21.48 11.79 -6.95
CA GLY A 483 -22.20 13.04 -7.06
C GLY A 483 -23.46 12.93 -7.93
N GLU A 484 -23.35 12.28 -9.07
CA GLU A 484 -24.47 12.09 -9.99
C GLU A 484 -25.56 11.15 -9.46
N GLN A 485 -25.20 10.10 -8.76
CA GLN A 485 -26.12 9.05 -8.31
C GLN A 485 -26.60 9.26 -6.87
N GLY A 486 -26.04 10.21 -6.11
CA GLY A 486 -26.32 10.40 -4.69
C GLY A 486 -25.89 9.21 -3.81
N THR A 487 -24.91 8.42 -4.26
CA THR A 487 -24.43 7.22 -3.58
C THR A 487 -23.67 7.59 -2.30
N SER A 488 -24.01 6.94 -1.19
CA SER A 488 -23.22 7.03 0.05
C SER A 488 -21.96 6.18 -0.06
N LEU A 489 -20.87 6.60 0.57
CA LEU A 489 -19.58 5.94 0.46
C LEU A 489 -19.05 5.48 1.83
N LEU A 490 -18.77 4.19 1.98
CA LEU A 490 -17.97 3.66 3.07
C LEU A 490 -16.59 3.30 2.52
N PHE A 491 -15.57 4.11 2.84
CA PHE A 491 -14.26 4.03 2.23
C PHE A 491 -13.21 3.54 3.21
N VAL A 492 -12.67 2.35 2.97
CA VAL A 492 -11.58 1.78 3.76
C VAL A 492 -10.26 2.07 3.07
N SER A 493 -9.34 2.67 3.81
CA SER A 493 -7.98 2.89 3.33
C SER A 493 -6.99 2.93 4.49
N HIS A 494 -5.75 2.56 4.20
CA HIS A 494 -4.60 2.87 5.06
C HIS A 494 -4.01 4.25 4.72
N ASP A 495 -4.37 4.83 3.56
CA ASP A 495 -3.98 6.18 3.16
C ASP A 495 -4.95 7.22 3.75
N LEU A 496 -4.49 7.85 4.83
CA LEU A 496 -5.25 8.87 5.52
C LEU A 496 -5.45 10.14 4.66
N ALA A 497 -4.46 10.51 3.83
CA ALA A 497 -4.56 11.70 2.99
C ALA A 497 -5.71 11.54 1.97
N LEU A 498 -5.88 10.33 1.46
CA LEU A 498 -6.98 9.99 0.56
C LEU A 498 -8.34 10.04 1.28
N VAL A 499 -8.42 9.50 2.51
CA VAL A 499 -9.64 9.57 3.33
C VAL A 499 -10.00 11.02 3.63
N ARG A 500 -9.03 11.89 3.97
CA ARG A 500 -9.27 13.32 4.19
C ARG A 500 -9.88 14.01 2.97
N ARG A 501 -9.54 13.57 1.76
CA ARG A 501 -10.06 14.16 0.50
C ARG A 501 -11.46 13.68 0.12
N LEU A 502 -11.73 12.38 0.35
CA LEU A 502 -12.96 11.73 -0.12
C LEU A 502 -14.09 11.72 0.91
N CYS A 503 -13.74 11.73 2.20
CA CYS A 503 -14.69 11.45 3.26
C CYS A 503 -14.88 12.67 4.18
N GLU A 504 -16.12 13.02 4.44
CA GLU A 504 -16.48 14.09 5.36
C GLU A 504 -16.17 13.73 6.82
N ARG A 505 -16.28 12.42 7.16
CA ARG A 505 -15.99 11.88 8.48
C ARG A 505 -15.04 10.69 8.37
N ALA A 506 -14.25 10.46 9.42
CA ALA A 506 -13.39 9.29 9.50
C ALA A 506 -13.50 8.61 10.87
N LEU A 507 -13.48 7.27 10.84
CA LEU A 507 -13.40 6.38 11.97
C LEU A 507 -12.00 5.75 12.02
N VAL A 508 -11.31 5.94 13.13
CA VAL A 508 -10.00 5.31 13.37
C VAL A 508 -10.19 4.02 14.15
N LEU A 509 -9.69 2.92 13.59
CA LEU A 509 -9.81 1.58 14.16
C LEU A 509 -8.44 1.07 14.61
N TYR A 510 -8.32 0.57 15.83
CA TYR A 510 -7.13 -0.05 16.38
C TYR A 510 -7.46 -1.40 17.04
N ARG A 511 -6.88 -2.48 16.52
CA ARG A 511 -7.09 -3.86 17.05
C ARG A 511 -8.56 -4.22 17.28
N GLY A 512 -9.41 -3.96 16.30
CA GLY A 512 -10.83 -4.27 16.34
C GLY A 512 -11.68 -3.34 17.20
N ARG A 513 -11.14 -2.24 17.69
CA ARG A 513 -11.83 -1.25 18.52
C ARG A 513 -11.81 0.13 17.89
N MET A 514 -12.87 0.89 18.07
CA MET A 514 -12.90 2.30 17.72
C MET A 514 -12.05 3.09 18.70
N VAL A 515 -11.20 3.98 18.19
CA VAL A 515 -10.37 4.85 19.03
C VAL A 515 -10.68 6.32 18.85
N GLU A 516 -11.08 6.74 17.64
CA GLU A 516 -11.52 8.11 17.37
C GLU A 516 -12.50 8.14 16.19
N LEU A 517 -13.50 9.01 16.22
CA LEU A 517 -14.45 9.29 15.15
C LEU A 517 -14.70 10.79 15.10
N GLY A 518 -14.70 11.36 13.92
CA GLY A 518 -15.03 12.79 13.78
C GLY A 518 -14.99 13.29 12.34
N PRO A 519 -15.20 14.59 12.12
CA PRO A 519 -14.95 15.21 10.83
C PRO A 519 -13.51 14.99 10.40
N SER A 520 -13.29 14.58 9.15
CA SER A 520 -11.95 14.23 8.66
C SER A 520 -10.96 15.37 8.85
N ALA A 521 -11.32 16.60 8.50
CA ALA A 521 -10.47 17.77 8.71
C ALA A 521 -10.01 17.92 10.17
N ALA A 522 -10.92 17.81 11.12
CA ALA A 522 -10.62 17.96 12.55
C ALA A 522 -9.73 16.83 13.09
N LEU A 523 -9.89 15.60 12.58
CA LEU A 523 -9.03 14.46 12.92
C LEU A 523 -7.58 14.71 12.50
N PHE A 524 -7.37 15.32 11.31
CA PHE A 524 -6.04 15.60 10.79
C PHE A 524 -5.37 16.81 11.45
N GLU A 525 -6.13 17.85 11.73
CA GLU A 525 -5.60 19.09 12.31
C GLU A 525 -5.35 18.97 13.81
N ARG A 526 -6.25 18.28 14.52
CA ARG A 526 -6.21 18.14 15.98
C ARG A 526 -6.64 16.72 16.39
N PRO A 527 -5.79 15.69 16.15
CA PRO A 527 -6.09 14.33 16.58
C PRO A 527 -6.20 14.26 18.10
N LEU A 528 -7.21 13.56 18.62
CA LEU A 528 -7.48 13.44 20.05
C LEU A 528 -6.93 12.14 20.65
N HIS A 529 -6.67 11.13 19.84
CA HIS A 529 -6.08 9.88 20.29
C HIS A 529 -4.60 9.79 19.88
N PRO A 530 -3.66 9.39 20.77
CA PRO A 530 -2.23 9.29 20.43
C PRO A 530 -1.95 8.40 19.23
N TYR A 531 -2.72 7.35 19.02
CA TYR A 531 -2.60 6.50 17.83
C TYR A 531 -2.98 7.23 16.53
N THR A 532 -4.03 8.05 16.54
CA THR A 532 -4.43 8.87 15.39
C THR A 532 -3.29 9.82 15.01
N ARG A 533 -2.66 10.43 16.01
CA ARG A 533 -1.49 11.29 15.83
C ARG A 533 -0.30 10.52 15.22
N GLU A 534 0.01 9.32 15.75
CA GLU A 534 1.07 8.46 15.21
C GLU A 534 0.82 8.11 13.73
N LEU A 535 -0.43 7.78 13.35
CA LEU A 535 -0.81 7.52 11.97
C LEU A 535 -0.58 8.75 11.06
N ILE A 536 -0.93 9.95 11.52
CA ILE A 536 -0.76 11.19 10.75
C ILE A 536 0.72 11.56 10.63
N GLU A 537 1.49 11.39 11.69
CA GLU A 537 2.94 11.64 11.70
C GLU A 537 3.70 10.64 10.79
N ALA A 538 3.17 9.45 10.59
CA ALA A 538 3.74 8.44 9.70
C ALA A 538 3.50 8.73 8.20
N ILE A 539 2.60 9.66 7.84
CA ILE A 539 2.39 10.05 6.44
C ILE A 539 3.67 10.68 5.89
N ALA A 540 4.19 10.11 4.83
CA ALA A 540 5.37 10.64 4.16
C ALA A 540 5.04 11.93 3.41
N LEU A 541 5.84 12.97 3.63
CA LEU A 541 5.71 14.25 2.93
C LEU A 541 6.66 14.29 1.73
N ALA A 542 6.17 14.78 0.60
CA ALA A 542 6.98 15.01 -0.59
C ALA A 542 7.80 16.32 -0.44
N ASP A 543 8.51 16.46 0.67
CA ASP A 543 9.34 17.62 1.03
C ASP A 543 10.70 17.14 1.59
N PRO A 544 11.79 17.27 0.81
CA PRO A 544 13.12 16.84 1.25
C PRO A 544 13.71 17.66 2.41
N ALA A 545 13.15 18.84 2.73
CA ALA A 545 13.60 19.63 3.88
C ALA A 545 12.99 19.14 5.19
N LEU A 546 11.77 18.63 5.17
CA LEU A 546 11.01 18.21 6.35
C LEU A 546 11.04 16.71 6.59
N GLN A 547 10.94 15.91 5.53
CA GLN A 547 10.74 14.46 5.63
C GLN A 547 11.89 13.71 6.32
N PRO A 548 13.19 14.02 6.11
CA PRO A 548 14.27 13.31 6.79
C PRO A 548 14.21 13.46 8.32
N ALA A 549 13.86 14.64 8.82
CA ALA A 549 13.74 14.89 10.26
C ALA A 549 12.54 14.14 10.87
N ARG A 550 11.43 14.02 10.13
CA ARG A 550 10.26 13.21 10.53
C ARG A 550 10.62 11.74 10.56
N LEU A 551 11.29 11.23 9.53
CA LEU A 551 11.70 9.84 9.42
C LEU A 551 12.65 9.44 10.56
N ALA A 552 13.55 10.33 10.99
CA ALA A 552 14.46 10.09 12.10
C ALA A 552 13.76 9.93 13.46
N LYS A 553 12.52 10.45 13.61
CA LYS A 553 11.71 10.32 14.83
C LYS A 553 10.87 9.05 14.88
N VAL A 554 10.79 8.30 13.77
CA VAL A 554 9.97 7.08 13.70
C VAL A 554 10.53 6.02 14.63
N ALA A 555 9.70 5.52 15.54
CA ALA A 555 10.06 4.42 16.42
C ALA A 555 10.22 3.12 15.63
N LEU A 556 11.40 2.53 15.70
CA LEU A 556 11.68 1.25 15.03
C LEU A 556 11.27 0.09 15.93
N GLY A 557 10.50 -0.84 15.40
CA GLY A 557 10.13 -2.08 16.09
C GLY A 557 8.81 -2.65 15.62
N GLU A 558 8.56 -3.91 15.94
CA GLU A 558 7.24 -4.50 15.74
C GLU A 558 6.26 -3.91 16.77
N PRO A 559 4.99 -3.70 16.37
CA PRO A 559 3.93 -3.47 17.34
C PRO A 559 3.96 -4.59 18.39
N PRO A 560 3.90 -4.27 19.69
CA PRO A 560 3.91 -5.30 20.72
C PRO A 560 2.81 -6.32 20.46
N ALA A 561 3.09 -7.59 20.76
CA ALA A 561 2.12 -8.68 20.60
C ALA A 561 0.78 -8.32 21.26
N PRO A 562 -0.35 -8.86 20.75
CA PRO A 562 -1.65 -8.63 21.38
C PRO A 562 -1.55 -8.94 22.86
N LEU A 563 -1.90 -7.96 23.70
CA LEU A 563 -1.90 -8.15 25.15
C LEU A 563 -2.86 -9.28 25.49
N ALA A 564 -2.36 -10.27 26.23
CA ALA A 564 -3.16 -11.43 26.68
C ALA A 564 -4.28 -11.02 27.63
N SER A 565 -4.25 -9.80 28.18
CA SER A 565 -5.21 -9.30 29.15
C SER A 565 -6.27 -8.43 28.46
N PRO A 566 -7.58 -8.77 28.55
CA PRO A 566 -8.67 -8.00 27.96
C PRO A 566 -8.92 -6.66 28.66
N GLY A 567 -8.30 -6.39 29.82
CA GLY A 567 -8.41 -5.14 30.56
C GLY A 567 -7.51 -4.02 30.02
N GLY A 568 -7.95 -2.77 30.19
CA GLY A 568 -7.17 -1.59 29.87
C GLY A 568 -7.20 -1.14 28.42
N CYS A 569 -6.45 -0.05 28.15
CA CYS A 569 -6.30 0.54 26.83
C CYS A 569 -5.49 -0.37 25.90
N ALA A 570 -6.01 -0.65 24.71
CA ALA A 570 -5.34 -1.51 23.73
C ALA A 570 -4.02 -0.90 23.20
N PHE A 571 -3.92 0.43 23.19
CA PHE A 571 -2.76 1.17 22.68
C PHE A 571 -1.67 1.44 23.76
N ARG A 572 -1.92 1.12 25.04
CA ARG A 572 -1.03 1.47 26.18
C ARG A 572 0.45 1.13 26.00
N ALA A 573 0.75 0.02 25.33
CA ALA A 573 2.13 -0.44 25.14
C ALA A 573 2.95 0.41 24.16
N ARG A 574 2.29 1.22 23.33
CA ARG A 574 2.90 2.16 22.37
C ARG A 574 2.71 3.61 22.78
N CYS A 575 1.77 3.87 23.70
CA CYS A 575 1.36 5.21 24.05
C CYS A 575 2.41 5.90 24.92
N PRO A 576 2.98 7.06 24.48
CA PRO A 576 3.94 7.82 25.30
C PRO A 576 3.29 8.47 26.54
N HIS A 577 1.95 8.55 26.58
CA HIS A 577 1.15 9.15 27.66
C HIS A 577 0.46 8.08 28.52
N ALA A 578 0.91 6.81 28.46
CA ALA A 578 0.26 5.74 29.22
C ALA A 578 0.48 5.92 30.73
N THR A 579 -0.59 5.77 31.50
CA THR A 579 -0.60 5.81 32.97
C THR A 579 -1.16 4.51 33.55
N ALA A 580 -1.20 4.38 34.88
CA ALA A 580 -1.72 3.19 35.57
C ALA A 580 -3.19 2.91 35.17
N VAL A 581 -4.02 3.93 35.05
CA VAL A 581 -5.42 3.76 34.63
C VAL A 581 -5.56 3.12 33.23
N CYS A 582 -4.63 3.43 32.34
CA CYS A 582 -4.60 2.81 31.01
C CYS A 582 -4.28 1.31 31.05
N ALA A 583 -3.60 0.84 32.10
CA ALA A 583 -3.33 -0.59 32.30
C ALA A 583 -4.52 -1.34 32.89
N GLU A 584 -5.28 -0.70 33.77
CA GLU A 584 -6.34 -1.30 34.57
C GLU A 584 -7.71 -1.20 33.91
N GLN A 585 -8.01 -0.05 33.29
CA GLN A 585 -9.34 0.27 32.79
C GLN A 585 -9.36 0.53 31.29
N ARG A 586 -10.39 0.03 30.63
CA ARG A 586 -10.68 0.36 29.23
C ARG A 586 -11.13 1.83 29.14
N PRO A 587 -10.56 2.66 28.25
CA PRO A 587 -11.04 4.01 28.07
C PRO A 587 -12.48 4.00 27.56
N PRO A 588 -13.35 4.82 28.15
CA PRO A 588 -14.73 4.95 27.71
C PRO A 588 -14.80 5.64 26.34
N TRP A 589 -15.84 5.32 25.55
CA TRP A 589 -16.16 6.02 24.32
C TRP A 589 -16.94 7.29 24.66
N VAL A 590 -16.30 8.45 24.58
CA VAL A 590 -16.86 9.72 25.04
C VAL A 590 -16.93 10.76 23.92
N SER A 591 -17.92 11.64 24.00
CA SER A 591 -18.01 12.81 23.13
C SER A 591 -16.95 13.84 23.51
N ALA A 592 -16.20 14.30 22.52
CA ALA A 592 -15.16 15.32 22.67
C ALA A 592 -15.50 16.62 21.90
N GLY A 593 -16.77 16.86 21.66
CA GLY A 593 -17.31 18.01 20.94
C GLY A 593 -18.31 17.60 19.84
N PRO A 594 -18.84 18.56 19.09
CA PRO A 594 -19.84 18.28 18.06
C PRO A 594 -19.34 17.30 17.02
N GLY A 595 -20.01 16.13 16.93
CA GLY A 595 -19.68 15.07 15.98
C GLY A 595 -18.31 14.39 16.18
N ARG A 596 -17.62 14.63 17.32
CA ARG A 596 -16.33 13.99 17.66
C ARG A 596 -16.44 13.06 18.86
N TRP A 597 -15.81 11.92 18.74
CA TRP A 597 -15.80 10.87 19.77
C TRP A 597 -14.40 10.28 19.89
N VAL A 598 -13.99 9.94 21.12
CA VAL A 598 -12.66 9.38 21.38
C VAL A 598 -12.70 8.38 22.54
N ALA A 599 -11.84 7.35 22.45
CA ALA A 599 -11.60 6.36 23.50
C ALA A 599 -10.20 6.56 24.11
N CYS A 600 -9.99 7.63 24.87
CA CYS A 600 -8.73 7.92 25.56
C CYS A 600 -9.02 8.54 26.92
N HIS A 601 -8.34 8.07 28.00
CA HIS A 601 -8.47 8.64 29.34
C HIS A 601 -7.90 10.07 29.43
N HIS A 602 -6.98 10.45 28.53
CA HIS A 602 -6.20 11.69 28.63
C HIS A 602 -6.35 12.63 27.44
N PHE A 603 -7.40 12.47 26.60
CA PHE A 603 -7.51 13.18 25.33
C PHE A 603 -7.49 14.71 25.43
N GLY A 604 -7.85 15.31 26.58
CA GLY A 604 -7.80 16.75 26.78
C GLY A 604 -6.46 17.30 27.31
N GLN A 605 -5.54 16.43 27.78
CA GLN A 605 -4.35 16.86 28.52
C GLN A 605 -3.13 17.12 27.62
N TRP A 606 -3.10 16.56 26.40
CA TRP A 606 -1.98 16.66 25.47
C TRP A 606 -2.35 17.33 24.13
N ALA A 607 -3.63 17.64 23.93
CA ALA A 607 -4.12 18.29 22.71
C ALA A 607 -3.68 19.77 22.58
N ASP A 608 -3.32 20.43 23.68
CA ASP A 608 -2.96 21.85 23.73
C ASP A 608 -1.46 22.13 23.62
N GLY A 609 -0.63 21.12 23.48
CA GLY A 609 0.82 21.23 23.37
C GLY A 609 1.33 20.86 21.97
N MET A 610 1.56 21.86 21.16
CA MET A 610 2.37 21.89 19.92
C MET A 610 1.69 21.47 18.61
N LEU A 611 1.51 22.43 17.78
CA LEU A 611 1.78 22.39 16.33
C LEU A 611 3.25 22.74 16.07
#